data_cd3d61bfa5474aab143c1405867616ca
#
_entry.id   cd3d61bfa5474aab143c1405867616ca
#
_cell.length_a   1.000
_cell.length_b   1.000
_cell.length_c   1.000
_cell.angle_alpha   90.00
_cell.angle_beta   90.00
_cell.angle_gamma   90.00
#
_symmetry.space_group_name_H-M   'P 1'
#
loop_
_entity.id
_entity.type
_entity.pdbx_description
1 polymer ?
#
loop_
_entity_poly.entity_id
_entity_poly.type
_entity_poly.pdbx_seq_one_letter_code
_entity_poly.pdbx_strand_id
1 'polypeptide(L)'
;ERGIFKSHLQLLVKPVAGGENAWLKPGQSVVLNETVDHGPFPFAQLKTFNLIPAMASVKTTLVNNDVSKPLFDMAKGESPVEVNTRIGYGGDTGSHIAFKPLSYENEGEKVAFSGGEFQLDADKDGNAISLTGEAQSGLVNTVNEYGQHVQVTFNNLKTDGDSKRAQFDEHLGNQKLSVEKLAVAVENKEIAVMEGTEVTVKNDLVNDGKNINSQVDYSVNSLKIQSQDMGSGKLTVKFGQIDGQAWHQFRQQYNAQNQALLSQPDVMKDPALYQQKSTEAFFGALPMLLKGEPVITVAPLSWKNSKGETTFNLSLFMKDPAATPAAPAPQTLAQEVDRSVKSLESKLTIPMDMATEFMTQIAKLQGYQQADAEKLANQQVKGLAAMGQMFRITTVADNTISTSLQYANGQIVLNGQKMSLDEFVGMFGMPELGIPQAAPAPAPAPAPQAAPEAAPAPAPQAAPEATPPAAVPQQ
;
A
#
# COMPACT_ATOMS: atom_id res chain seq x y z
N GLU A 1 2.83 38.51 16.52
CA GLU A 1 2.63 39.39 17.69
C GLU A 1 2.79 38.54 18.95
N ARG A 2 3.52 39.11 19.93
CA ARG A 2 3.70 38.48 21.25
C ARG A 2 3.00 39.32 22.29
N GLY A 3 2.06 38.70 23.02
CA GLY A 3 1.43 39.26 24.21
C GLY A 3 1.75 38.42 25.45
N ILE A 4 1.51 38.97 26.63
CA ILE A 4 1.76 38.31 27.92
C ILE A 4 0.83 37.07 28.06
N PHE A 5 -0.42 37.15 27.62
CA PHE A 5 -1.41 36.10 27.75
C PHE A 5 -1.74 35.41 26.43
N LYS A 6 -1.38 36.05 25.30
CA LYS A 6 -1.72 35.56 23.96
C LYS A 6 -0.64 35.95 22.95
N SER A 7 -0.31 34.99 22.06
CA SER A 7 0.59 35.25 20.95
C SER A 7 -0.04 34.75 19.65
N HIS A 8 0.27 35.42 18.54
CA HIS A 8 -0.14 35.01 17.20
C HIS A 8 1.09 34.72 16.35
N LEU A 9 1.10 33.56 15.73
CA LEU A 9 2.18 33.04 14.87
C LEU A 9 1.59 32.68 13.52
N GLN A 10 2.41 32.76 12.51
CA GLN A 10 2.08 32.23 11.18
C GLN A 10 3.17 31.27 10.73
N LEU A 11 2.81 30.05 10.40
CA LEU A 11 3.70 29.05 9.87
C LEU A 11 3.50 28.93 8.36
N LEU A 12 4.60 28.94 7.62
CA LEU A 12 4.60 28.72 6.18
C LEU A 12 5.23 27.36 5.88
N VAL A 13 4.43 26.46 5.35
CA VAL A 13 4.90 25.16 4.83
C VAL A 13 5.16 25.33 3.34
N LYS A 14 6.43 25.23 2.94
CA LYS A 14 6.88 25.35 1.55
C LYS A 14 7.44 24.01 1.07
N PRO A 15 7.36 23.71 -0.24
CA PRO A 15 8.08 22.56 -0.78
C PRO A 15 9.59 22.74 -0.59
N VAL A 16 10.28 21.65 -0.23
CA VAL A 16 11.74 21.66 -0.12
C VAL A 16 12.34 21.81 -1.51
N ALA A 17 13.36 22.64 -1.66
CA ALA A 17 14.05 22.83 -2.93
C ALA A 17 14.60 21.48 -3.43
N GLY A 18 14.19 21.05 -4.63
CA GLY A 18 14.52 19.75 -5.21
C GLY A 18 13.54 18.62 -4.92
N GLY A 19 12.54 18.83 -4.07
CA GLY A 19 11.41 17.93 -3.89
C GLY A 19 10.21 18.46 -4.67
N GLU A 20 9.93 17.92 -5.84
CA GLU A 20 8.67 18.19 -6.53
C GLU A 20 7.54 17.44 -5.81
N ASN A 21 6.99 18.02 -4.78
CA ASN A 21 5.72 17.57 -4.22
C ASN A 21 4.63 17.83 -5.26
N ALA A 22 3.96 16.77 -5.72
CA ALA A 22 2.99 16.82 -6.81
C ALA A 22 1.83 17.80 -6.57
N TRP A 23 1.56 18.20 -5.34
CA TRP A 23 0.44 19.08 -4.94
C TRP A 23 0.84 20.50 -4.53
N LEU A 24 2.15 20.78 -4.29
CA LEU A 24 2.68 22.13 -4.07
C LEU A 24 3.71 22.44 -5.14
N LYS A 25 3.43 23.42 -5.98
CA LYS A 25 4.35 23.92 -7.00
C LYS A 25 5.41 24.85 -6.37
N PRO A 26 6.59 25.03 -6.99
CA PRO A 26 7.58 26.02 -6.57
C PRO A 26 6.94 27.41 -6.42
N GLY A 27 7.17 28.05 -5.29
CA GLY A 27 6.57 29.36 -4.96
C GLY A 27 5.20 29.30 -4.27
N GLN A 28 4.55 28.16 -4.22
CA GLN A 28 3.34 27.95 -3.43
C GLN A 28 3.67 27.61 -1.97
N SER A 29 2.76 27.93 -1.05
CA SER A 29 2.88 27.58 0.36
C SER A 29 1.53 27.30 0.98
N VAL A 30 1.50 26.33 1.90
CA VAL A 30 0.39 26.18 2.84
C VAL A 30 0.69 27.05 4.04
N VAL A 31 -0.25 27.90 4.42
CA VAL A 31 -0.10 28.85 5.51
C VAL A 31 -1.03 28.48 6.65
N LEU A 32 -0.46 28.38 7.85
CA LEU A 32 -1.19 28.08 9.08
C LEU A 32 -1.13 29.29 10.00
N ASN A 33 -2.26 29.68 10.57
CA ASN A 33 -2.35 30.66 11.64
C ASN A 33 -2.41 29.94 12.98
N GLU A 34 -1.54 30.30 13.88
CA GLU A 34 -1.51 29.82 15.25
C GLU A 34 -1.83 30.94 16.25
N THR A 35 -2.74 30.65 17.15
CA THR A 35 -3.05 31.45 18.30
C THR A 35 -2.63 30.68 19.54
N VAL A 36 -1.69 31.21 20.30
CA VAL A 36 -1.18 30.59 21.53
C VAL A 36 -1.76 31.38 22.73
N ASP A 37 -2.55 30.69 23.55
CA ASP A 37 -3.00 31.16 24.84
C ASP A 37 -2.06 30.62 25.93
N HIS A 38 -1.41 31.50 26.68
CA HIS A 38 -0.45 31.11 27.71
C HIS A 38 -1.13 30.70 29.03
N GLY A 39 -0.54 29.69 29.72
CA GLY A 39 -1.05 29.14 31.01
C GLY A 39 -0.93 30.08 32.21
N PRO A 40 -1.25 29.60 33.44
CA PRO A 40 -1.53 28.21 33.82
C PRO A 40 -2.94 27.70 33.48
N PHE A 41 -3.87 28.58 33.17
CA PHE A 41 -5.25 28.23 32.73
C PHE A 41 -5.53 28.94 31.42
N PRO A 42 -5.09 28.37 30.28
CA PRO A 42 -5.30 28.98 28.96
C PRO A 42 -6.80 29.22 28.73
N PHE A 43 -7.16 30.40 28.23
CA PHE A 43 -8.56 30.77 28.06
C PHE A 43 -9.32 29.81 27.12
N ALA A 44 -8.65 29.28 26.12
CA ALA A 44 -9.22 28.28 25.22
C ALA A 44 -9.64 26.99 25.96
N GLN A 45 -8.87 26.55 26.97
CA GLN A 45 -9.17 25.37 27.78
C GLN A 45 -10.34 25.64 28.76
N LEU A 46 -10.39 26.84 29.33
CA LEU A 46 -11.50 27.24 30.21
C LEU A 46 -12.85 27.26 29.49
N LYS A 47 -12.88 27.65 28.22
CA LYS A 47 -14.11 27.61 27.39
C LYS A 47 -14.67 26.21 27.20
N THR A 48 -13.84 25.18 27.24
CA THR A 48 -14.23 23.78 27.13
C THR A 48 -14.38 23.09 28.49
N PHE A 49 -14.42 23.88 29.58
CA PHE A 49 -14.46 23.39 30.97
C PHE A 49 -13.29 22.48 31.35
N ASN A 50 -12.17 22.57 30.63
CA ASN A 50 -10.95 21.86 30.99
C ASN A 50 -10.17 22.70 32.02
N LEU A 51 -10.25 22.30 33.28
CA LEU A 51 -9.60 22.95 34.41
C LEU A 51 -8.22 22.37 34.74
N ILE A 52 -7.68 21.50 33.92
CA ILE A 52 -6.34 20.95 34.09
C ILE A 52 -5.31 22.05 33.76
N PRO A 53 -4.40 22.41 34.69
CA PRO A 53 -3.38 23.40 34.41
C PRO A 53 -2.51 23.00 33.21
N ALA A 54 -2.24 23.95 32.32
CA ALA A 54 -1.42 23.75 31.13
C ALA A 54 -0.46 24.91 30.91
N MET A 55 0.67 24.65 30.29
CA MET A 55 1.65 25.69 29.95
C MET A 55 1.10 26.60 28.87
N ALA A 56 0.43 26.02 27.87
CA ALA A 56 -0.21 26.79 26.79
C ALA A 56 -1.31 25.94 26.12
N SER A 57 -2.16 26.67 25.38
CA SER A 57 -3.08 26.08 24.39
C SER A 57 -2.84 26.75 23.04
N VAL A 58 -2.69 25.95 21.99
CA VAL A 58 -2.43 26.44 20.64
C VAL A 58 -3.61 26.07 19.75
N LYS A 59 -4.23 27.08 19.15
CA LYS A 59 -5.23 26.91 18.10
C LYS A 59 -4.58 27.14 16.75
N THR A 60 -4.58 26.12 15.90
CA THR A 60 -4.06 26.15 14.53
C THR A 60 -5.19 26.05 13.53
N THR A 61 -5.21 26.96 12.55
CA THR A 61 -6.17 26.96 11.43
C THR A 61 -5.44 27.17 10.11
N LEU A 62 -6.00 26.60 9.04
CA LEU A 62 -5.51 26.82 7.69
C LEU A 62 -5.86 28.25 7.24
N VAL A 63 -4.98 28.91 6.49
CA VAL A 63 -5.24 30.21 5.87
C VAL A 63 -5.74 30.01 4.46
N ASN A 64 -6.78 30.75 4.09
CA ASN A 64 -7.28 30.76 2.72
C ASN A 64 -6.30 31.49 1.78
N ASN A 65 -5.68 30.74 0.87
CA ASN A 65 -4.82 31.25 -0.19
C ASN A 65 -5.07 30.47 -1.48
N ASP A 66 -4.37 30.77 -2.56
CA ASP A 66 -4.59 30.13 -3.86
C ASP A 66 -4.47 28.61 -3.82
N VAL A 67 -3.65 28.04 -2.92
CA VAL A 67 -3.46 26.60 -2.75
C VAL A 67 -4.63 25.94 -2.00
N SER A 68 -5.06 26.58 -0.93
CA SER A 68 -6.09 26.04 -0.01
C SER A 68 -7.52 26.44 -0.38
N LYS A 69 -7.67 27.43 -1.29
CA LYS A 69 -8.98 27.96 -1.71
C LYS A 69 -10.00 26.89 -2.07
N PRO A 70 -9.69 25.85 -2.86
CA PRO A 70 -10.66 24.81 -3.18
C PRO A 70 -11.24 24.10 -1.94
N LEU A 71 -10.41 23.88 -0.91
CA LEU A 71 -10.85 23.27 0.35
C LEU A 71 -11.76 24.23 1.15
N PHE A 72 -11.44 25.53 1.14
CA PHE A 72 -12.30 26.55 1.77
C PHE A 72 -13.65 26.66 1.04
N ASP A 73 -13.64 26.64 -0.28
CA ASP A 73 -14.88 26.65 -1.07
C ASP A 73 -15.76 25.44 -0.73
N MET A 74 -15.17 24.25 -0.60
CA MET A 74 -15.89 23.03 -0.16
C MET A 74 -16.37 23.11 1.29
N ALA A 75 -15.66 23.82 2.16
CA ALA A 75 -15.99 24.04 3.57
C ALA A 75 -16.86 25.29 3.79
N LYS A 76 -17.50 25.83 2.73
CA LYS A 76 -18.36 27.02 2.77
C LYS A 76 -17.68 28.29 3.31
N GLY A 77 -16.38 28.42 3.04
CA GLY A 77 -15.57 29.57 3.44
C GLY A 77 -14.93 29.47 4.82
N GLU A 78 -15.20 28.41 5.58
CA GLU A 78 -14.54 28.13 6.86
C GLU A 78 -13.22 27.38 6.65
N SER A 79 -12.33 27.43 7.66
CA SER A 79 -11.12 26.61 7.65
C SER A 79 -11.50 25.11 7.61
N PRO A 80 -11.04 24.34 6.61
CA PRO A 80 -11.41 22.93 6.48
C PRO A 80 -10.86 22.05 7.61
N VAL A 81 -9.84 22.53 8.32
CA VAL A 81 -9.24 21.86 9.47
C VAL A 81 -8.93 22.84 10.58
N GLU A 82 -9.21 22.43 11.80
CA GLU A 82 -8.86 23.14 13.02
C GLU A 82 -8.15 22.17 13.97
N VAL A 83 -7.02 22.61 14.53
CA VAL A 83 -6.27 21.82 15.52
C VAL A 83 -6.18 22.62 16.81
N ASN A 84 -6.59 22.03 17.91
CA ASN A 84 -6.47 22.60 19.24
C ASN A 84 -5.52 21.73 20.07
N THR A 85 -4.32 22.25 20.35
CA THR A 85 -3.28 21.53 21.09
C THR A 85 -3.12 22.12 22.49
N ARG A 86 -3.27 21.28 23.50
CA ARG A 86 -2.87 21.56 24.87
C ARG A 86 -1.43 21.14 25.06
N ILE A 87 -0.62 21.99 25.67
CA ILE A 87 0.77 21.71 26.06
C ILE A 87 0.83 21.69 27.58
N GLY A 88 1.11 20.51 28.16
CA GLY A 88 1.25 20.33 29.60
C GLY A 88 2.55 20.87 30.14
N TYR A 89 2.64 21.10 31.45
CA TYR A 89 3.90 21.53 32.13
C TYR A 89 4.98 20.45 32.06
N GLY A 90 4.61 19.19 31.90
CA GLY A 90 5.54 18.08 31.66
C GLY A 90 6.12 18.05 30.25
N GLY A 91 5.60 18.88 29.32
CA GLY A 91 5.94 18.86 27.90
C GLY A 91 5.11 17.90 27.07
N ASP A 92 4.15 17.20 27.70
CA ASP A 92 3.15 16.39 27.03
C ASP A 92 2.22 17.27 26.16
N THR A 93 1.71 16.70 25.08
CA THR A 93 0.77 17.39 24.19
C THR A 93 -0.47 16.54 23.94
N GLY A 94 -1.62 17.20 23.91
CA GLY A 94 -2.88 16.61 23.48
C GLY A 94 -3.50 17.49 22.39
N SER A 95 -3.65 16.97 21.18
CA SER A 95 -4.16 17.69 20.02
C SER A 95 -5.49 17.12 19.58
N HIS A 96 -6.51 17.95 19.62
CA HIS A 96 -7.81 17.67 19.02
C HIS A 96 -7.84 18.26 17.61
N ILE A 97 -8.03 17.39 16.60
CA ILE A 97 -8.05 17.73 15.18
C ILE A 97 -9.47 17.56 14.67
N ALA A 98 -10.10 18.67 14.27
CA ALA A 98 -11.44 18.65 13.70
C ALA A 98 -11.37 18.99 12.20
N PHE A 99 -11.81 18.05 11.36
CA PHE A 99 -12.06 18.28 9.95
C PHE A 99 -13.52 18.70 9.78
N LYS A 100 -13.73 19.82 9.07
CA LYS A 100 -15.08 20.33 8.79
C LYS A 100 -15.74 19.52 7.68
N PRO A 101 -17.08 19.49 7.66
CA PRO A 101 -17.81 18.93 6.52
C PRO A 101 -17.38 19.64 5.21
N LEU A 102 -17.16 18.82 4.17
CA LEU A 102 -16.83 19.31 2.84
C LEU A 102 -17.93 18.93 1.87
N SER A 103 -18.28 19.83 0.95
CA SER A 103 -19.19 19.54 -0.13
C SER A 103 -18.78 20.25 -1.42
N TYR A 104 -18.80 19.52 -2.52
CA TYR A 104 -18.54 20.03 -3.87
C TYR A 104 -19.47 19.31 -4.84
N GLU A 105 -20.03 20.05 -5.78
CA GLU A 105 -20.83 19.46 -6.86
C GLU A 105 -20.69 20.33 -8.11
N ASN A 106 -20.18 19.76 -9.18
CA ASN A 106 -20.02 20.42 -10.47
C ASN A 106 -19.99 19.39 -11.61
N GLU A 107 -20.76 19.64 -12.68
CA GLU A 107 -20.76 18.85 -13.91
C GLU A 107 -20.85 17.32 -13.73
N GLY A 108 -21.57 16.85 -12.71
CA GLY A 108 -21.72 15.43 -12.40
C GLY A 108 -20.65 14.87 -11.47
N GLU A 109 -19.62 15.63 -11.16
CA GLU A 109 -18.68 15.30 -10.09
C GLU A 109 -19.22 15.76 -8.74
N LYS A 110 -19.06 14.93 -7.71
CA LYS A 110 -19.51 15.25 -6.36
C LYS A 110 -18.54 14.74 -5.33
N VAL A 111 -18.25 15.60 -4.36
CA VAL A 111 -17.54 15.23 -3.15
C VAL A 111 -18.41 15.63 -1.96
N ALA A 112 -18.62 14.70 -1.04
CA ALA A 112 -19.26 14.98 0.24
C ALA A 112 -18.50 14.25 1.35
N PHE A 113 -18.14 14.99 2.39
CA PHE A 113 -17.47 14.47 3.57
C PHE A 113 -18.15 15.01 4.80
N SER A 114 -18.49 14.17 5.76
CA SER A 114 -19.17 14.55 6.99
C SER A 114 -18.31 15.38 7.94
N GLY A 115 -17.02 15.50 7.66
CA GLY A 115 -16.03 15.88 8.64
C GLY A 115 -15.61 14.69 9.50
N GLY A 116 -14.71 14.95 10.43
CA GLY A 116 -14.21 13.93 11.34
C GLY A 116 -13.44 14.55 12.49
N GLU A 117 -13.30 13.80 13.55
CA GLU A 117 -12.58 14.23 14.74
C GLU A 117 -11.51 13.22 15.12
N PHE A 118 -10.32 13.74 15.45
CA PHE A 118 -9.16 12.93 15.83
C PHE A 118 -8.52 13.52 17.07
N GLN A 119 -8.04 12.66 17.94
CA GLN A 119 -7.27 13.02 19.12
C GLN A 119 -5.89 12.40 19.01
N LEU A 120 -4.86 13.25 19.06
CA LEU A 120 -3.45 12.84 19.03
C LEU A 120 -2.80 13.29 20.34
N ASP A 121 -2.34 12.33 21.13
CA ASP A 121 -1.61 12.59 22.37
C ASP A 121 -0.17 12.11 22.24
N ALA A 122 0.76 12.90 22.76
CA ALA A 122 2.18 12.54 22.78
C ALA A 122 2.80 12.93 24.12
N ASP A 123 3.76 12.14 24.59
CA ASP A 123 4.58 12.49 25.74
C ASP A 123 5.59 13.59 25.36
N LYS A 124 6.31 14.11 26.37
CA LYS A 124 7.25 15.21 26.26
C LYS A 124 8.25 15.07 25.11
N ASP A 125 8.76 13.89 24.88
CA ASP A 125 9.83 13.64 23.92
C ASP A 125 9.31 12.95 22.64
N GLY A 126 7.99 12.74 22.53
CA GLY A 126 7.36 12.00 21.45
C GLY A 126 7.71 10.51 21.45
N ASN A 127 8.14 9.96 22.59
CA ASN A 127 8.48 8.54 22.71
C ASN A 127 7.24 7.66 22.79
N ALA A 128 6.14 8.20 23.29
CA ALA A 128 4.84 7.54 23.32
C ALA A 128 3.82 8.44 22.59
N ILE A 129 3.10 7.88 21.65
CA ILE A 129 2.09 8.57 20.84
C ILE A 129 0.84 7.72 20.83
N SER A 130 -0.33 8.32 20.98
CA SER A 130 -1.62 7.66 20.75
C SER A 130 -2.48 8.48 19.81
N LEU A 131 -3.26 7.80 18.98
CA LEU A 131 -4.19 8.39 18.03
C LEU A 131 -5.54 7.68 18.15
N THR A 132 -6.61 8.47 18.29
CA THR A 132 -7.96 7.97 18.10
C THR A 132 -8.69 8.89 17.13
N GLY A 133 -9.65 8.38 16.38
CA GLY A 133 -10.39 9.22 15.46
C GLY A 133 -11.55 8.53 14.80
N GLU A 134 -12.48 9.34 14.31
CA GLU A 134 -13.65 8.87 13.59
C GLU A 134 -14.10 9.86 12.51
N ALA A 135 -14.72 9.32 11.46
CA ALA A 135 -15.43 10.06 10.43
C ALA A 135 -16.68 9.27 10.03
N GLN A 136 -17.84 9.94 10.01
CA GLN A 136 -19.11 9.23 9.81
C GLN A 136 -19.32 8.79 8.37
N SER A 137 -19.00 9.64 7.38
CA SER A 137 -19.23 9.32 5.99
C SER A 137 -18.36 10.12 5.02
N GLY A 138 -18.12 9.53 3.87
CA GLY A 138 -17.52 10.18 2.72
C GLY A 138 -18.11 9.63 1.43
N LEU A 139 -18.19 10.49 0.43
CA LEU A 139 -18.67 10.18 -0.91
C LEU A 139 -17.83 10.92 -1.94
N VAL A 140 -17.35 10.20 -2.95
CA VAL A 140 -16.73 10.76 -4.14
C VAL A 140 -17.45 10.19 -5.35
N ASN A 141 -17.97 11.05 -6.20
CA ASN A 141 -18.54 10.69 -7.48
C ASN A 141 -17.69 11.35 -8.57
N THR A 142 -17.18 10.57 -9.51
CA THR A 142 -16.36 11.02 -10.62
C THR A 142 -16.85 10.40 -11.91
N VAL A 143 -16.42 10.94 -13.05
CA VAL A 143 -16.68 10.35 -14.36
C VAL A 143 -15.43 9.59 -14.82
N ASN A 144 -15.58 8.31 -15.16
CA ASN A 144 -14.49 7.49 -15.66
C ASN A 144 -14.19 7.77 -17.15
N GLU A 145 -13.16 7.16 -17.70
CA GLU A 145 -12.75 7.29 -19.10
C GLU A 145 -13.82 6.86 -20.13
N TYR A 146 -14.82 6.07 -19.69
CA TYR A 146 -15.96 5.65 -20.51
C TYR A 146 -17.18 6.59 -20.39
N GLY A 147 -17.03 7.71 -19.68
CA GLY A 147 -18.12 8.66 -19.44
C GLY A 147 -19.16 8.21 -18.40
N GLN A 148 -18.89 7.15 -17.64
CA GLN A 148 -19.81 6.65 -16.62
C GLN A 148 -19.52 7.29 -15.27
N HIS A 149 -20.58 7.58 -14.51
CA HIS A 149 -20.48 8.04 -13.13
C HIS A 149 -20.12 6.89 -12.21
N VAL A 150 -18.95 7.01 -11.54
CA VAL A 150 -18.48 6.07 -10.53
C VAL A 150 -18.52 6.76 -9.17
N GLN A 151 -19.28 6.19 -8.25
CA GLN A 151 -19.44 6.68 -6.91
C GLN A 151 -18.80 5.71 -5.90
N VAL A 152 -17.92 6.23 -5.04
CA VAL A 152 -17.33 5.50 -3.92
C VAL A 152 -17.81 6.15 -2.64
N THR A 153 -18.32 5.34 -1.71
CA THR A 153 -18.79 5.80 -0.40
C THR A 153 -18.17 4.99 0.71
N PHE A 154 -17.92 5.63 1.84
CA PHE A 154 -17.64 4.94 3.10
C PHE A 154 -18.58 5.43 4.22
N ASN A 155 -18.84 4.58 5.18
CA ASN A 155 -19.57 4.88 6.39
C ASN A 155 -18.81 4.40 7.63
N ASN A 156 -18.83 5.23 8.68
CA ASN A 156 -18.28 4.93 10.00
C ASN A 156 -16.82 4.40 9.94
N LEU A 157 -15.93 5.29 9.55
CA LEU A 157 -14.49 5.07 9.66
C LEU A 157 -14.07 5.38 11.09
N LYS A 158 -13.34 4.45 11.71
CA LYS A 158 -12.73 4.63 13.03
C LYS A 158 -11.30 4.16 13.00
N THR A 159 -10.45 4.88 13.72
CA THR A 159 -9.05 4.50 13.93
C THR A 159 -8.68 4.67 15.39
N ASP A 160 -7.90 3.75 15.89
CA ASP A 160 -7.20 3.89 17.15
C ASP A 160 -5.82 3.27 17.08
N GLY A 161 -4.90 3.77 17.87
CA GLY A 161 -3.54 3.23 17.89
C GLY A 161 -2.68 3.89 18.96
N ASP A 162 -1.66 3.16 19.34
CA ASP A 162 -0.60 3.63 20.22
C ASP A 162 0.75 3.18 19.65
N SER A 163 1.77 3.96 19.92
CA SER A 163 3.15 3.61 19.56
C SER A 163 4.15 4.11 20.60
N LYS A 164 5.27 3.39 20.70
CA LYS A 164 6.41 3.75 21.54
C LYS A 164 7.69 3.69 20.73
N ARG A 165 8.63 4.58 21.05
CA ARG A 165 9.94 4.62 20.41
C ARG A 165 10.79 3.43 20.86
N ALA A 166 11.31 2.68 19.90
CA ALA A 166 12.21 1.55 20.12
C ALA A 166 13.68 2.00 20.15
N GLN A 167 14.57 1.11 20.58
CA GLN A 167 16.01 1.39 20.71
C GLN A 167 16.70 1.75 19.38
N PHE A 168 16.16 1.29 18.25
CA PHE A 168 16.68 1.53 16.90
C PHE A 168 15.99 2.71 16.19
N ASP A 169 15.45 3.66 16.97
CA ASP A 169 14.86 4.91 16.51
C ASP A 169 13.60 4.75 15.64
N GLU A 170 12.80 3.75 15.90
CA GLU A 170 11.52 3.47 15.26
C GLU A 170 10.38 3.54 16.27
N HIS A 171 9.21 4.00 15.84
CA HIS A 171 7.98 3.94 16.62
C HIS A 171 7.22 2.65 16.27
N LEU A 172 7.01 1.83 17.26
CA LEU A 172 6.30 0.55 17.13
C LEU A 172 5.12 0.53 18.09
N GLY A 173 4.01 -0.04 17.64
CA GLY A 173 2.83 -0.13 18.47
C GLY A 173 1.67 -0.81 17.76
N ASN A 174 0.49 -0.64 18.31
CA ASN A 174 -0.73 -1.24 17.81
C ASN A 174 -1.53 -0.17 17.05
N GLN A 175 -2.12 -0.56 15.94
CA GLN A 175 -2.99 0.31 15.16
C GLN A 175 -4.19 -0.49 14.66
N LYS A 176 -5.35 0.13 14.70
CA LYS A 176 -6.60 -0.42 14.19
C LYS A 176 -7.31 0.61 13.33
N LEU A 177 -7.73 0.16 12.16
CA LEU A 177 -8.61 0.90 11.26
C LEU A 177 -9.83 0.06 10.97
N SER A 178 -11.02 0.61 11.12
CA SER A 178 -12.25 -0.07 10.77
C SER A 178 -13.16 0.84 9.94
N VAL A 179 -13.87 0.23 8.99
CA VAL A 179 -14.89 0.88 8.17
C VAL A 179 -16.11 -0.02 8.16
N GLU A 180 -17.25 0.51 8.60
CA GLU A 180 -18.48 -0.26 8.68
C GLU A 180 -18.98 -0.68 7.29
N LYS A 181 -18.98 0.26 6.34
CA LYS A 181 -19.40 0.00 4.96
C LYS A 181 -18.55 0.76 3.96
N LEU A 182 -18.09 0.06 2.93
CA LEU A 182 -17.52 0.61 1.72
C LEU A 182 -18.41 0.18 0.55
N ALA A 183 -18.79 1.11 -0.32
CA ALA A 183 -19.61 0.78 -1.47
C ALA A 183 -19.11 1.50 -2.74
N VAL A 184 -19.20 0.79 -3.86
CA VAL A 184 -18.92 1.32 -5.20
C VAL A 184 -20.18 1.17 -6.03
N ALA A 185 -20.64 2.28 -6.63
CA ALA A 185 -21.75 2.30 -7.58
C ALA A 185 -21.28 2.85 -8.92
N VAL A 186 -21.82 2.31 -10.01
CA VAL A 186 -21.63 2.81 -11.37
C VAL A 186 -23.02 3.13 -11.94
N GLU A 187 -23.21 4.35 -12.48
CA GLU A 187 -24.49 4.84 -12.95
C GLU A 187 -25.62 4.65 -11.92
N ASN A 188 -25.34 5.00 -10.65
CA ASN A 188 -26.23 4.82 -9.49
C ASN A 188 -26.62 3.36 -9.17
N LYS A 189 -26.01 2.38 -9.84
CA LYS A 189 -26.19 0.97 -9.54
C LYS A 189 -25.05 0.48 -8.66
N GLU A 190 -25.37 -0.03 -7.48
CA GLU A 190 -24.38 -0.60 -6.58
C GLU A 190 -23.71 -1.84 -7.20
N ILE A 191 -22.40 -1.78 -7.39
CA ILE A 191 -21.59 -2.82 -8.02
C ILE A 191 -20.89 -3.68 -6.98
N ALA A 192 -20.33 -3.05 -5.94
CA ALA A 192 -19.63 -3.76 -4.88
C ALA A 192 -19.92 -3.13 -3.52
N VAL A 193 -20.10 -3.95 -2.50
CA VAL A 193 -20.26 -3.54 -1.11
C VAL A 193 -19.42 -4.44 -0.23
N MET A 194 -18.59 -3.83 0.61
CA MET A 194 -17.90 -4.49 1.71
C MET A 194 -18.43 -3.96 3.03
N GLU A 195 -18.74 -4.84 3.95
CA GLU A 195 -19.23 -4.51 5.30
C GLU A 195 -18.30 -5.09 6.35
N GLY A 196 -18.08 -4.32 7.42
CA GLY A 196 -17.26 -4.72 8.55
C GLY A 196 -15.81 -4.99 8.16
N THR A 197 -15.21 -4.08 7.41
CA THR A 197 -13.78 -4.14 7.04
C THR A 197 -12.94 -3.63 8.22
N GLU A 198 -11.95 -4.42 8.60
CA GLU A 198 -11.04 -4.08 9.69
C GLU A 198 -9.60 -4.45 9.33
N VAL A 199 -8.66 -3.58 9.67
CA VAL A 199 -7.21 -3.81 9.59
C VAL A 199 -6.63 -3.53 10.96
N THR A 200 -5.92 -4.49 11.53
CA THR A 200 -5.19 -4.32 12.79
C THR A 200 -3.72 -4.66 12.59
N VAL A 201 -2.86 -3.79 13.08
CA VAL A 201 -1.40 -4.01 13.11
C VAL A 201 -0.98 -4.07 14.58
N LYS A 202 -0.23 -5.10 14.94
CA LYS A 202 0.34 -5.28 16.29
C LYS A 202 1.83 -5.50 16.17
N ASN A 203 2.61 -4.75 16.92
CA ASN A 203 4.06 -4.88 16.95
C ASN A 203 4.54 -5.06 18.38
N ASP A 204 5.30 -6.13 18.60
CA ASP A 204 5.90 -6.46 19.87
C ASP A 204 7.44 -6.50 19.75
N LEU A 205 8.12 -5.96 20.74
CA LEU A 205 9.57 -6.10 20.87
C LEU A 205 9.89 -7.38 21.62
N VAL A 206 10.81 -8.17 21.08
CA VAL A 206 11.30 -9.42 21.68
C VAL A 206 12.82 -9.40 21.75
N ASN A 207 13.41 -10.38 22.43
CA ASN A 207 14.87 -10.49 22.61
C ASN A 207 15.50 -9.20 23.17
N ASP A 208 15.00 -8.76 24.33
CA ASP A 208 15.42 -7.52 25.01
C ASP A 208 15.32 -6.27 24.11
N GLY A 209 14.32 -6.21 23.26
CA GLY A 209 14.04 -5.08 22.36
C GLY A 209 14.88 -5.05 21.09
N LYS A 210 15.64 -6.10 20.78
CA LYS A 210 16.47 -6.16 19.56
C LYS A 210 15.70 -6.58 18.34
N ASN A 211 14.67 -7.40 18.50
CA ASN A 211 13.87 -7.94 17.42
C ASN A 211 12.42 -7.46 17.50
N ILE A 212 11.78 -7.41 16.35
CA ILE A 212 10.38 -7.04 16.18
C ILE A 212 9.61 -8.31 15.79
N ASN A 213 8.47 -8.55 16.46
CA ASN A 213 7.39 -9.38 15.95
C ASN A 213 6.25 -8.47 15.51
N SER A 214 5.79 -8.62 14.29
CA SER A 214 4.67 -7.87 13.73
C SER A 214 3.56 -8.82 13.31
N GLN A 215 2.31 -8.45 13.57
CA GLN A 215 1.13 -9.15 13.08
C GLN A 215 0.21 -8.16 12.41
N VAL A 216 -0.28 -8.54 11.23
CA VAL A 216 -1.30 -7.79 10.49
C VAL A 216 -2.50 -8.68 10.30
N ASP A 217 -3.65 -8.22 10.79
CA ASP A 217 -4.94 -8.88 10.64
C ASP A 217 -5.82 -8.06 9.70
N TYR A 218 -6.35 -8.69 8.66
CA TYR A 218 -7.38 -8.13 7.78
C TYR A 218 -8.65 -8.94 7.92
N SER A 219 -9.79 -8.29 7.95
CA SER A 219 -11.08 -8.97 7.91
C SER A 219 -12.11 -8.17 7.12
N VAL A 220 -13.03 -8.89 6.50
CA VAL A 220 -14.25 -8.38 5.90
C VAL A 220 -15.41 -9.31 6.26
N ASN A 221 -16.45 -8.74 6.86
CA ASN A 221 -17.57 -9.54 7.35
C ASN A 221 -18.54 -9.93 6.23
N SER A 222 -18.65 -9.12 5.18
CA SER A 222 -19.48 -9.40 4.02
C SER A 222 -18.93 -8.71 2.78
N LEU A 223 -18.80 -9.44 1.69
CA LEU A 223 -18.56 -8.91 0.35
C LEU A 223 -19.74 -9.28 -0.55
N LYS A 224 -20.38 -8.26 -1.14
CA LYS A 224 -21.40 -8.44 -2.17
C LYS A 224 -20.96 -7.79 -3.47
N ILE A 225 -21.15 -8.47 -4.58
CA ILE A 225 -20.92 -7.94 -5.92
C ILE A 225 -22.22 -8.04 -6.70
N GLN A 226 -22.74 -6.92 -7.20
CA GLN A 226 -24.05 -6.84 -7.86
C GLN A 226 -25.16 -7.60 -7.08
N SER A 227 -25.19 -7.41 -5.76
CA SER A 227 -26.10 -8.08 -4.82
C SER A 227 -25.86 -9.59 -4.63
N GLN A 228 -24.88 -10.22 -5.29
CA GLN A 228 -24.51 -11.60 -5.03
C GLN A 228 -23.59 -11.67 -3.79
N ASP A 229 -23.91 -12.53 -2.86
CA ASP A 229 -23.11 -12.76 -1.66
C ASP A 229 -21.86 -13.56 -2.01
N MET A 230 -20.70 -12.94 -1.91
CA MET A 230 -19.41 -13.56 -2.16
C MET A 230 -18.77 -14.15 -0.90
N GLY A 231 -19.37 -13.88 0.27
CA GLY A 231 -18.89 -14.39 1.55
C GLY A 231 -18.12 -13.38 2.40
N SER A 232 -17.34 -13.91 3.32
CA SER A 232 -16.50 -13.17 4.28
C SER A 232 -15.06 -13.66 4.24
N GLY A 233 -14.11 -12.79 4.60
CA GLY A 233 -12.69 -13.13 4.53
C GLY A 233 -11.91 -12.70 5.77
N LYS A 234 -10.83 -13.44 6.06
CA LYS A 234 -9.84 -13.11 7.09
C LYS A 234 -8.45 -13.45 6.58
N LEU A 235 -7.50 -12.60 6.91
CA LEU A 235 -6.08 -12.84 6.66
C LEU A 235 -5.28 -12.39 7.88
N THR A 236 -4.53 -13.30 8.46
CA THR A 236 -3.52 -13.00 9.48
C THR A 236 -2.14 -13.28 8.91
N VAL A 237 -1.29 -12.28 8.88
CA VAL A 237 0.13 -12.40 8.49
C VAL A 237 0.99 -12.01 9.70
N LYS A 238 1.94 -12.86 10.03
CA LYS A 238 2.91 -12.61 11.11
C LYS A 238 4.30 -12.58 10.54
N PHE A 239 5.08 -11.62 11.00
CA PHE A 239 6.51 -11.49 10.75
C PHE A 239 7.22 -11.59 12.09
N GLY A 240 7.94 -12.66 12.30
CA GLY A 240 8.68 -12.90 13.53
C GLY A 240 10.18 -12.72 13.36
N GLN A 241 10.87 -12.39 14.46
CA GLN A 241 12.33 -12.30 14.54
C GLN A 241 12.99 -11.29 13.59
N ILE A 242 12.28 -10.21 13.23
CA ILE A 242 12.87 -9.14 12.41
C ILE A 242 13.93 -8.42 13.24
N ASP A 243 15.17 -8.38 12.76
CA ASP A 243 16.24 -7.58 13.40
C ASP A 243 15.90 -6.09 13.31
N GLY A 244 15.81 -5.40 14.46
CA GLY A 244 15.37 -4.02 14.54
C GLY A 244 16.31 -3.03 13.84
N GLN A 245 17.61 -3.26 13.87
CA GLN A 245 18.59 -2.42 13.15
C GLN A 245 18.49 -2.62 11.64
N ALA A 246 18.34 -3.87 11.21
CA ALA A 246 18.13 -4.18 9.79
C ALA A 246 16.82 -3.57 9.28
N TRP A 247 15.76 -3.58 10.08
CA TRP A 247 14.50 -2.91 9.78
C TRP A 247 14.67 -1.40 9.62
N HIS A 248 15.38 -0.76 10.55
CA HIS A 248 15.66 0.67 10.48
C HIS A 248 16.43 1.04 9.20
N GLN A 249 17.50 0.28 8.87
CA GLN A 249 18.28 0.49 7.65
C GLN A 249 17.45 0.26 6.38
N PHE A 250 16.64 -0.80 6.37
CA PHE A 250 15.71 -1.08 5.28
C PHE A 250 14.76 0.09 5.03
N ARG A 251 14.12 0.60 6.08
CA ARG A 251 13.22 1.75 5.98
C ARG A 251 13.92 3.00 5.47
N GLN A 252 15.10 3.31 5.98
CA GLN A 252 15.87 4.47 5.51
C GLN A 252 16.19 4.34 4.00
N GLN A 253 16.67 3.19 3.57
CA GLN A 253 17.02 2.97 2.16
C GLN A 253 15.76 3.00 1.27
N TYR A 254 14.72 2.32 1.66
CA TYR A 254 13.46 2.28 0.90
C TYR A 254 12.82 3.66 0.78
N ASN A 255 12.76 4.43 1.87
CA ASN A 255 12.24 5.79 1.86
C ASN A 255 13.09 6.72 0.97
N ALA A 256 14.41 6.62 1.04
CA ALA A 256 15.30 7.42 0.19
C ALA A 256 15.11 7.09 -1.29
N GLN A 257 14.98 5.81 -1.64
CA GLN A 257 14.70 5.37 -3.01
C GLN A 257 13.34 5.86 -3.50
N ASN A 258 12.30 5.76 -2.69
CA ASN A 258 10.96 6.25 -3.05
C ASN A 258 10.94 7.77 -3.21
N GLN A 259 11.61 8.52 -2.34
CA GLN A 259 11.75 9.97 -2.52
C GLN A 259 12.47 10.32 -3.83
N ALA A 260 13.52 9.57 -4.18
CA ALA A 260 14.22 9.74 -5.46
C ALA A 260 13.32 9.43 -6.66
N LEU A 261 12.43 8.42 -6.57
CA LEU A 261 11.43 8.12 -7.60
C LEU A 261 10.40 9.24 -7.75
N LEU A 262 9.92 9.79 -6.63
CA LEU A 262 8.98 10.92 -6.63
C LEU A 262 9.58 12.21 -7.20
N SER A 263 10.91 12.31 -7.25
CA SER A 263 11.63 13.44 -7.88
C SER A 263 11.78 13.29 -9.40
N GLN A 264 11.37 12.16 -9.99
CA GLN A 264 11.49 11.91 -11.44
C GLN A 264 10.17 12.25 -12.16
N PRO A 265 10.13 13.27 -13.04
CA PRO A 265 8.89 13.70 -13.70
C PRO A 265 8.20 12.62 -14.52
N ASP A 266 9.00 11.73 -15.16
CA ASP A 266 8.48 10.65 -15.99
C ASP A 266 7.77 9.57 -15.14
N VAL A 267 8.31 9.29 -13.96
CA VAL A 267 7.74 8.33 -13.00
C VAL A 267 6.45 8.88 -12.38
N MET A 268 6.42 10.18 -12.09
CA MET A 268 5.23 10.83 -11.52
C MET A 268 4.05 10.91 -12.49
N LYS A 269 4.31 10.89 -13.80
CA LYS A 269 3.26 10.91 -14.85
C LYS A 269 2.71 9.53 -15.16
N ASP A 270 3.40 8.47 -14.77
CA ASP A 270 3.04 7.09 -15.03
C ASP A 270 2.92 6.28 -13.72
N PRO A 271 1.71 6.12 -13.17
CA PRO A 271 1.48 5.36 -11.93
C PRO A 271 1.96 3.91 -12.02
N ALA A 272 1.89 3.28 -13.20
CA ALA A 272 2.34 1.91 -13.40
C ALA A 272 3.86 1.80 -13.30
N LEU A 273 4.58 2.76 -13.90
CA LEU A 273 6.03 2.84 -13.81
C LEU A 273 6.49 3.13 -12.37
N TYR A 274 5.79 4.02 -11.65
CA TYR A 274 6.07 4.26 -10.23
C TYR A 274 5.91 2.98 -9.41
N GLN A 275 4.80 2.26 -9.59
CA GLN A 275 4.54 1.02 -8.86
C GLN A 275 5.60 -0.05 -9.18
N GLN A 276 5.98 -0.21 -10.45
CA GLN A 276 7.04 -1.13 -10.84
C GLN A 276 8.36 -0.80 -10.15
N LYS A 277 8.83 0.44 -10.26
CA LYS A 277 10.11 0.87 -9.66
C LYS A 277 10.12 0.84 -8.14
N SER A 278 9.00 1.19 -7.49
CA SER A 278 8.85 1.09 -6.04
C SER A 278 8.89 -0.37 -5.57
N THR A 279 8.29 -1.28 -6.36
CA THR A 279 8.35 -2.73 -6.11
C THR A 279 9.77 -3.27 -6.29
N GLU A 280 10.48 -2.86 -7.33
CA GLU A 280 11.90 -3.21 -7.55
C GLU A 280 12.79 -2.71 -6.40
N ALA A 281 12.57 -1.49 -5.92
CA ALA A 281 13.27 -0.91 -4.77
C ALA A 281 13.01 -1.71 -3.48
N PHE A 282 11.76 -2.11 -3.26
CA PHE A 282 11.38 -2.95 -2.12
C PHE A 282 12.10 -4.30 -2.16
N PHE A 283 11.99 -5.03 -3.26
CA PHE A 283 12.65 -6.34 -3.41
C PHE A 283 14.17 -6.23 -3.37
N GLY A 284 14.77 -5.16 -3.92
CA GLY A 284 16.20 -4.93 -3.86
C GLY A 284 16.73 -4.69 -2.44
N ALA A 285 15.93 -4.11 -1.55
CA ALA A 285 16.28 -3.88 -0.16
C ALA A 285 15.93 -5.07 0.77
N LEU A 286 15.06 -5.98 0.33
CA LEU A 286 14.56 -7.10 1.13
C LEU A 286 15.65 -8.00 1.73
N PRO A 287 16.79 -8.31 1.04
CA PRO A 287 17.85 -9.12 1.61
C PRO A 287 18.42 -8.60 2.94
N MET A 288 18.32 -7.29 3.21
CA MET A 288 18.73 -6.72 4.49
C MET A 288 17.95 -7.29 5.68
N LEU A 289 16.67 -7.62 5.47
CA LEU A 289 15.80 -8.16 6.50
C LEU A 289 16.08 -9.62 6.83
N LEU A 290 16.82 -10.34 5.99
CA LEU A 290 17.15 -11.75 6.20
C LEU A 290 18.16 -11.94 7.34
N LYS A 291 18.86 -10.90 7.77
CA LYS A 291 19.87 -10.93 8.84
C LYS A 291 19.36 -11.54 10.15
N GLY A 292 18.12 -11.31 10.51
CA GLY A 292 17.50 -11.85 11.72
C GLY A 292 16.95 -13.27 11.56
N GLU A 293 17.10 -13.89 10.39
CA GLU A 293 16.42 -15.13 10.03
C GLU A 293 14.91 -15.06 10.30
N PRO A 294 14.19 -14.10 9.68
CA PRO A 294 12.81 -13.86 9.99
C PRO A 294 11.91 -15.05 9.66
N VAL A 295 10.79 -15.11 10.35
CA VAL A 295 9.73 -16.11 10.12
C VAL A 295 8.49 -15.40 9.60
N ILE A 296 7.98 -15.84 8.47
CA ILE A 296 6.74 -15.32 7.88
C ILE A 296 5.67 -16.40 8.03
N THR A 297 4.56 -16.04 8.64
CA THR A 297 3.43 -16.96 8.85
C THR A 297 2.15 -16.33 8.32
N VAL A 298 1.42 -17.08 7.48
CA VAL A 298 0.03 -16.81 7.14
C VAL A 298 -0.82 -17.84 7.89
N ALA A 299 -1.64 -17.38 8.85
CA ALA A 299 -2.40 -18.31 9.68
C ALA A 299 -3.65 -17.66 10.30
N PRO A 300 -4.77 -17.77 9.62
CA PRO A 300 -5.00 -18.26 8.26
C PRO A 300 -5.14 -17.13 7.23
N LEU A 301 -5.09 -17.46 5.93
CA LEU A 301 -5.93 -16.83 4.93
C LEU A 301 -7.19 -17.67 4.84
N SER A 302 -8.34 -17.10 5.12
CA SER A 302 -9.62 -17.82 5.02
C SER A 302 -10.66 -17.05 4.23
N TRP A 303 -11.48 -17.78 3.49
CA TRP A 303 -12.67 -17.27 2.83
C TRP A 303 -13.84 -18.18 3.10
N LYS A 304 -14.93 -17.62 3.59
CA LYS A 304 -16.10 -18.38 4.06
C LYS A 304 -17.37 -17.92 3.34
N ASN A 305 -18.19 -18.86 2.94
CA ASN A 305 -19.57 -18.64 2.51
C ASN A 305 -20.54 -19.58 3.24
N SER A 306 -21.80 -19.63 2.82
CA SER A 306 -22.83 -20.47 3.46
C SER A 306 -22.57 -21.98 3.37
N LYS A 307 -21.63 -22.44 2.51
CA LYS A 307 -21.34 -23.84 2.22
C LYS A 307 -20.02 -24.35 2.79
N GLY A 308 -19.22 -23.46 3.36
CA GLY A 308 -17.96 -23.87 3.97
C GLY A 308 -16.92 -22.75 4.01
N GLU A 309 -15.71 -23.13 4.39
CA GLU A 309 -14.58 -22.24 4.54
C GLU A 309 -13.33 -22.80 3.88
N THR A 310 -12.77 -22.06 2.94
CA THR A 310 -11.45 -22.30 2.37
C THR A 310 -10.40 -21.72 3.30
N THR A 311 -9.34 -22.49 3.57
CA THR A 311 -8.23 -22.02 4.42
C THR A 311 -6.90 -22.27 3.72
N PHE A 312 -6.01 -21.30 3.85
CA PHE A 312 -4.60 -21.41 3.48
C PHE A 312 -3.72 -21.00 4.65
N ASN A 313 -2.76 -21.85 4.97
CA ASN A 313 -1.75 -21.59 5.99
C ASN A 313 -0.36 -21.71 5.36
N LEU A 314 0.56 -20.86 5.79
CA LEU A 314 1.95 -20.85 5.35
C LEU A 314 2.83 -20.55 6.55
N SER A 315 3.93 -21.28 6.70
CA SER A 315 5.04 -20.92 7.58
C SER A 315 6.33 -20.98 6.78
N LEU A 316 7.02 -19.85 6.69
CA LEU A 316 8.27 -19.68 5.95
C LEU A 316 9.37 -19.24 6.92
N PHE A 317 10.36 -20.09 7.09
CA PHE A 317 11.56 -19.81 7.90
C PHE A 317 12.69 -19.42 6.97
N MET A 318 13.23 -18.21 7.14
CA MET A 318 14.30 -17.67 6.30
C MET A 318 15.67 -18.01 6.89
N LYS A 319 16.70 -17.93 6.04
CA LYS A 319 18.12 -17.95 6.40
C LYS A 319 18.76 -16.60 6.14
N ASP A 320 19.78 -16.27 6.88
CA ASP A 320 20.67 -15.16 6.53
C ASP A 320 21.72 -15.65 5.49
N PRO A 321 21.65 -15.20 4.23
CA PRO A 321 22.63 -15.60 3.21
C PRO A 321 24.05 -15.15 3.55
N ALA A 322 24.21 -14.10 4.36
CA ALA A 322 25.51 -13.59 4.78
C ALA A 322 26.15 -14.44 5.89
N ALA A 323 25.38 -15.27 6.59
CA ALA A 323 25.89 -16.18 7.62
C ALA A 323 26.68 -17.36 7.05
N THR A 324 26.56 -17.64 5.74
CA THR A 324 27.33 -18.69 5.06
C THR A 324 28.38 -18.04 4.16
N PRO A 325 29.67 -18.05 4.56
CA PRO A 325 30.70 -17.40 3.79
C PRO A 325 30.93 -18.08 2.44
N ALA A 326 31.09 -17.27 1.38
CA ALA A 326 31.69 -17.61 0.10
C ALA A 326 31.02 -18.69 -0.77
N ALA A 327 29.71 -18.87 -0.72
CA ALA A 327 29.01 -19.57 -1.78
C ALA A 327 28.98 -18.68 -3.06
N PRO A 328 29.21 -19.24 -4.25
CA PRO A 328 29.05 -18.47 -5.50
C PRO A 328 27.63 -17.92 -5.59
N ALA A 329 27.49 -16.78 -6.32
CA ALA A 329 26.17 -16.18 -6.52
C ALA A 329 25.21 -17.24 -7.12
N PRO A 330 23.97 -17.34 -6.60
CA PRO A 330 23.00 -18.31 -7.10
C PRO A 330 22.68 -18.02 -8.57
N GLN A 331 22.67 -19.05 -9.39
CA GLN A 331 22.41 -18.96 -10.82
C GLN A 331 21.02 -19.49 -11.19
N THR A 332 20.41 -20.26 -10.27
CA THR A 332 19.08 -20.84 -10.46
C THR A 332 18.15 -20.45 -9.32
N LEU A 333 16.85 -20.48 -9.58
CA LEU A 333 15.83 -20.26 -8.54
C LEU A 333 15.99 -21.26 -7.39
N ALA A 334 16.30 -22.51 -7.68
CA ALA A 334 16.52 -23.53 -6.65
C ALA A 334 17.69 -23.18 -5.71
N GLN A 335 18.80 -22.68 -6.28
CA GLN A 335 19.95 -22.24 -5.49
C GLN A 335 19.63 -21.00 -4.64
N GLU A 336 18.85 -20.04 -5.16
CA GLU A 336 18.43 -18.87 -4.38
C GLU A 336 17.48 -19.26 -3.25
N VAL A 337 16.53 -20.14 -3.50
CA VAL A 337 15.62 -20.66 -2.47
C VAL A 337 16.42 -21.39 -1.39
N ASP A 338 17.33 -22.30 -1.77
CA ASP A 338 18.13 -23.03 -0.80
C ASP A 338 19.07 -22.13 0.02
N ARG A 339 19.51 -21.01 -0.57
CA ARG A 339 20.35 -20.01 0.11
C ARG A 339 19.56 -19.17 1.12
N SER A 340 18.30 -18.83 0.81
CA SER A 340 17.49 -17.84 1.54
C SER A 340 16.40 -18.48 2.41
N VAL A 341 16.02 -19.73 2.13
CA VAL A 341 14.92 -20.43 2.83
C VAL A 341 15.46 -21.61 3.63
N LYS A 342 15.17 -21.64 4.93
CA LYS A 342 15.48 -22.75 5.82
C LYS A 342 14.45 -23.87 5.69
N SER A 343 13.18 -23.51 5.79
CA SER A 343 12.05 -24.40 5.59
C SER A 343 10.78 -23.64 5.23
N LEU A 344 9.88 -24.33 4.55
CA LEU A 344 8.55 -23.84 4.25
C LEU A 344 7.55 -24.95 4.49
N GLU A 345 6.44 -24.61 5.11
CA GLU A 345 5.26 -25.47 5.24
C GLU A 345 4.04 -24.70 4.78
N SER A 346 3.24 -25.32 3.91
CA SER A 346 1.95 -24.75 3.51
C SER A 346 0.87 -25.80 3.40
N LYS A 347 -0.37 -25.38 3.68
CA LYS A 347 -1.55 -26.22 3.54
C LYS A 347 -2.71 -25.38 3.02
N LEU A 348 -3.31 -25.87 1.95
CA LEU A 348 -4.54 -25.33 1.36
C LEU A 348 -5.65 -26.35 1.53
N THR A 349 -6.84 -25.91 1.92
CA THR A 349 -8.04 -26.75 2.05
C THR A 349 -9.22 -26.01 1.45
N ILE A 350 -9.90 -26.63 0.47
CA ILE A 350 -11.04 -26.05 -0.24
C ILE A 350 -12.18 -27.06 -0.23
N PRO A 351 -13.23 -26.87 0.59
CA PRO A 351 -14.46 -27.68 0.50
C PRO A 351 -15.09 -27.47 -0.89
N MET A 352 -15.40 -28.55 -1.59
CA MET A 352 -15.93 -28.48 -2.97
C MET A 352 -17.30 -27.78 -3.02
N ASP A 353 -18.14 -27.96 -2.00
CA ASP A 353 -19.43 -27.26 -1.94
C ASP A 353 -19.26 -25.75 -1.77
N MET A 354 -18.28 -25.32 -0.97
CA MET A 354 -17.94 -23.91 -0.83
C MET A 354 -17.43 -23.32 -2.15
N ALA A 355 -16.54 -24.03 -2.85
CA ALA A 355 -16.03 -23.60 -4.16
C ALA A 355 -17.15 -23.55 -5.20
N THR A 356 -18.05 -24.53 -5.20
CA THR A 356 -19.22 -24.57 -6.10
C THR A 356 -20.15 -23.40 -5.85
N GLU A 357 -20.45 -23.07 -4.60
CA GLU A 357 -21.27 -21.91 -4.26
C GLU A 357 -20.62 -20.60 -4.72
N PHE A 358 -19.33 -20.43 -4.48
CA PHE A 358 -18.59 -19.26 -4.93
C PHE A 358 -18.62 -19.09 -6.46
N MET A 359 -18.37 -20.18 -7.20
CA MET A 359 -18.43 -20.17 -8.67
C MET A 359 -19.86 -19.98 -9.19
N THR A 360 -20.87 -20.45 -8.46
CA THR A 360 -22.30 -20.19 -8.78
C THR A 360 -22.60 -18.69 -8.71
N GLN A 361 -22.13 -18.00 -7.66
CA GLN A 361 -22.30 -16.55 -7.56
C GLN A 361 -21.59 -15.83 -8.70
N ILE A 362 -20.38 -16.26 -9.10
CA ILE A 362 -19.67 -15.69 -10.24
C ILE A 362 -20.45 -15.92 -11.55
N ALA A 363 -20.98 -17.12 -11.78
CA ALA A 363 -21.79 -17.40 -12.96
C ALA A 363 -23.06 -16.54 -13.03
N LYS A 364 -23.71 -16.29 -11.90
CA LYS A 364 -24.85 -15.36 -11.81
C LYS A 364 -24.46 -13.93 -12.18
N LEU A 365 -23.27 -13.48 -11.82
CA LEU A 365 -22.74 -12.18 -12.26
C LEU A 365 -22.59 -12.10 -13.78
N GLN A 366 -22.34 -13.25 -14.43
CA GLN A 366 -22.27 -13.37 -15.90
C GLN A 366 -23.65 -13.51 -16.57
N GLY A 367 -24.73 -13.47 -15.78
CA GLY A 367 -26.11 -13.51 -16.29
C GLY A 367 -26.77 -14.89 -16.32
N TYR A 368 -26.10 -15.93 -15.84
CA TYR A 368 -26.73 -17.26 -15.75
C TYR A 368 -27.84 -17.31 -14.70
N GLN A 369 -28.91 -18.04 -14.99
CA GLN A 369 -29.95 -18.33 -14.00
C GLN A 369 -29.46 -19.35 -12.96
N GLN A 370 -30.07 -19.38 -11.78
CA GLN A 370 -29.60 -20.18 -10.64
C GLN A 370 -29.28 -21.65 -11.01
N ALA A 371 -30.15 -22.35 -11.68
CA ALA A 371 -29.97 -23.76 -12.03
C ALA A 371 -28.80 -23.99 -13.01
N ASP A 372 -28.65 -23.11 -14.01
CA ASP A 372 -27.55 -23.19 -14.98
C ASP A 372 -26.22 -22.79 -14.35
N ALA A 373 -26.24 -21.76 -13.49
CA ALA A 373 -25.08 -21.33 -12.73
C ALA A 373 -24.55 -22.43 -11.81
N GLU A 374 -25.42 -23.12 -11.08
CA GLU A 374 -25.05 -24.26 -10.23
C GLU A 374 -24.46 -25.42 -11.02
N LYS A 375 -25.09 -25.77 -12.16
CA LYS A 375 -24.59 -26.81 -13.04
C LYS A 375 -23.21 -26.49 -13.60
N LEU A 376 -23.02 -25.27 -14.10
CA LEU A 376 -21.74 -24.78 -14.62
C LEU A 376 -20.67 -24.80 -13.53
N ALA A 377 -20.96 -24.23 -12.35
CA ALA A 377 -20.06 -24.19 -11.21
C ALA A 377 -19.62 -25.60 -10.78
N ASN A 378 -20.57 -26.54 -10.67
CA ASN A 378 -20.28 -27.92 -10.30
C ASN A 378 -19.33 -28.57 -11.30
N GLN A 379 -19.56 -28.39 -12.62
CA GLN A 379 -18.68 -28.91 -13.66
C GLN A 379 -17.27 -28.31 -13.58
N GLN A 380 -17.17 -26.99 -13.38
CA GLN A 380 -15.89 -26.29 -13.27
C GLN A 380 -15.09 -26.74 -12.03
N VAL A 381 -15.72 -26.84 -10.86
CA VAL A 381 -15.04 -27.27 -9.64
C VAL A 381 -14.57 -28.71 -9.73
N LYS A 382 -15.41 -29.65 -10.27
CA LYS A 382 -15.01 -31.05 -10.53
C LYS A 382 -13.88 -31.13 -11.55
N GLY A 383 -13.91 -30.30 -12.60
CA GLY A 383 -12.86 -30.25 -13.61
C GLY A 383 -11.53 -29.77 -13.02
N LEU A 384 -11.54 -28.70 -12.22
CA LEU A 384 -10.34 -28.20 -11.52
C LEU A 384 -9.79 -29.24 -10.53
N ALA A 385 -10.66 -29.89 -9.76
CA ALA A 385 -10.26 -30.96 -8.84
C ALA A 385 -9.59 -32.12 -9.58
N ALA A 386 -10.17 -32.58 -10.70
CA ALA A 386 -9.61 -33.66 -11.53
C ALA A 386 -8.26 -33.28 -12.15
N MET A 387 -8.15 -32.03 -12.67
CA MET A 387 -6.88 -31.50 -13.18
C MET A 387 -5.81 -31.46 -12.11
N GLY A 388 -6.13 -30.92 -10.93
CA GLY A 388 -5.20 -30.86 -9.81
C GLY A 388 -4.69 -32.24 -9.39
N GLN A 389 -5.56 -33.26 -9.37
CA GLN A 389 -5.16 -34.64 -9.10
C GLN A 389 -4.30 -35.24 -10.23
N MET A 390 -4.66 -34.98 -11.50
CA MET A 390 -3.90 -35.45 -12.65
C MET A 390 -2.46 -34.93 -12.63
N PHE A 391 -2.27 -33.67 -12.30
CA PHE A 391 -0.95 -33.06 -12.15
C PHE A 391 -0.31 -33.31 -10.78
N ARG A 392 -0.94 -34.06 -9.89
CA ARG A 392 -0.47 -34.36 -8.52
C ARG A 392 -0.26 -33.13 -7.64
N ILE A 393 -0.87 -32.01 -8.00
CA ILE A 393 -0.78 -30.75 -7.24
C ILE A 393 -1.74 -30.78 -6.06
N THR A 394 -2.91 -31.39 -6.23
CA THR A 394 -3.93 -31.49 -5.19
C THR A 394 -4.37 -32.94 -4.95
N THR A 395 -4.95 -33.17 -3.79
CA THR A 395 -5.68 -34.41 -3.44
C THR A 395 -7.14 -34.07 -3.18
N VAL A 396 -8.03 -35.05 -3.40
CA VAL A 396 -9.45 -34.90 -3.08
C VAL A 396 -9.85 -36.03 -2.15
N ALA A 397 -10.36 -35.69 -0.99
CA ALA A 397 -10.91 -36.61 0.01
C ALA A 397 -12.05 -35.91 0.76
N ASP A 398 -13.10 -36.69 1.11
CA ASP A 398 -14.24 -36.16 1.88
C ASP A 398 -14.83 -34.88 1.30
N ASN A 399 -15.03 -34.83 -0.02
CA ASN A 399 -15.55 -33.66 -0.75
C ASN A 399 -14.72 -32.40 -0.57
N THR A 400 -13.42 -32.55 -0.33
CA THR A 400 -12.49 -31.46 -0.06
C THR A 400 -11.23 -31.58 -0.93
N ILE A 401 -10.86 -30.50 -1.60
CA ILE A 401 -9.60 -30.34 -2.32
C ILE A 401 -8.55 -29.87 -1.32
N SER A 402 -7.41 -30.55 -1.29
CA SER A 402 -6.30 -30.19 -0.38
C SER A 402 -4.97 -30.20 -1.10
N THR A 403 -4.06 -29.35 -0.65
CA THR A 403 -2.64 -29.36 -1.02
C THR A 403 -1.81 -29.18 0.24
N SER A 404 -0.78 -29.99 0.39
CA SER A 404 0.22 -29.88 1.45
C SER A 404 1.60 -29.83 0.80
N LEU A 405 2.36 -28.79 1.11
CA LEU A 405 3.71 -28.59 0.60
C LEU A 405 4.67 -28.35 1.78
N GLN A 406 5.77 -29.09 1.80
CA GLN A 406 6.87 -28.90 2.73
C GLN A 406 8.16 -28.78 1.94
N TYR A 407 9.03 -27.85 2.36
CA TYR A 407 10.38 -27.69 1.83
C TYR A 407 11.37 -27.66 2.99
N ALA A 408 12.44 -28.41 2.87
CA ALA A 408 13.59 -28.33 3.73
C ALA A 408 14.82 -28.94 3.02
N ASN A 409 15.99 -28.30 3.18
CA ASN A 409 17.28 -28.82 2.68
C ASN A 409 17.27 -29.23 1.20
N GLY A 410 16.71 -28.40 0.33
CA GLY A 410 16.65 -28.66 -1.12
C GLY A 410 15.62 -29.69 -1.57
N GLN A 411 14.84 -30.25 -0.63
CA GLN A 411 13.82 -31.26 -0.93
C GLN A 411 12.41 -30.74 -0.67
N ILE A 412 11.50 -31.13 -1.55
CA ILE A 412 10.06 -30.86 -1.44
C ILE A 412 9.31 -32.15 -1.12
N VAL A 413 8.32 -32.03 -0.26
CA VAL A 413 7.28 -33.02 -0.06
C VAL A 413 5.96 -32.40 -0.46
N LEU A 414 5.42 -32.81 -1.60
CA LEU A 414 4.12 -32.37 -2.10
C LEU A 414 3.09 -33.47 -1.92
N ASN A 415 2.07 -33.25 -1.10
CA ASN A 415 1.03 -34.26 -0.80
C ASN A 415 1.60 -35.62 -0.40
N GLY A 416 2.67 -35.63 0.40
CA GLY A 416 3.37 -36.87 0.85
C GLY A 416 4.40 -37.44 -0.14
N GLN A 417 4.53 -36.87 -1.34
CA GLN A 417 5.52 -37.30 -2.33
C GLN A 417 6.78 -36.45 -2.28
N LYS A 418 7.94 -37.09 -2.16
CA LYS A 418 9.25 -36.44 -2.14
C LYS A 418 9.72 -36.18 -3.57
N MET A 419 10.25 -34.99 -3.82
CA MET A 419 10.86 -34.57 -5.08
C MET A 419 11.93 -33.49 -4.83
N SER A 420 12.78 -33.25 -5.82
CA SER A 420 13.70 -32.11 -5.79
C SER A 420 12.96 -30.79 -6.05
N LEU A 421 13.58 -29.67 -5.68
CA LEU A 421 13.00 -28.35 -6.00
C LEU A 421 12.94 -28.12 -7.51
N ASP A 422 13.93 -28.61 -8.28
CA ASP A 422 13.96 -28.51 -9.75
C ASP A 422 12.81 -29.30 -10.39
N GLU A 423 12.54 -30.51 -9.91
CA GLU A 423 11.39 -31.32 -10.36
C GLU A 423 10.06 -30.60 -10.06
N PHE A 424 9.94 -29.99 -8.88
CA PHE A 424 8.75 -29.23 -8.49
C PHE A 424 8.52 -28.02 -9.40
N VAL A 425 9.56 -27.23 -9.66
CA VAL A 425 9.50 -26.07 -10.57
C VAL A 425 9.15 -26.50 -11.99
N GLY A 426 9.71 -27.63 -12.45
CA GLY A 426 9.43 -28.21 -13.76
C GLY A 426 7.96 -28.62 -13.95
N MET A 427 7.24 -29.02 -12.88
CA MET A 427 5.80 -29.37 -12.94
C MET A 427 4.92 -28.19 -13.39
N PHE A 428 5.34 -26.96 -13.17
CA PHE A 428 4.60 -25.77 -13.57
C PHE A 428 4.97 -25.24 -14.96
N GLY A 429 5.76 -26.01 -15.73
CA GLY A 429 6.17 -25.64 -17.08
C GLY A 429 7.05 -24.39 -17.14
N MET A 430 7.62 -24.00 -16.00
CA MET A 430 8.62 -22.95 -15.92
C MET A 430 9.99 -23.60 -16.20
N PRO A 431 10.53 -23.50 -17.41
CA PRO A 431 11.91 -23.92 -17.64
C PRO A 431 12.78 -23.04 -16.75
N GLU A 432 13.79 -23.63 -16.11
CA GLU A 432 14.77 -22.99 -15.25
C GLU A 432 14.70 -21.46 -15.30
N LEU A 433 13.95 -20.85 -14.37
CA LEU A 433 13.97 -19.40 -14.22
C LEU A 433 15.38 -19.05 -13.75
N GLY A 434 16.28 -18.89 -14.74
CA GLY A 434 17.56 -18.27 -14.47
C GLY A 434 17.28 -16.92 -13.81
N ILE A 435 17.88 -16.66 -12.68
CA ILE A 435 17.87 -15.33 -12.08
C ILE A 435 18.36 -14.40 -13.19
N PRO A 436 17.66 -13.30 -13.55
CA PRO A 436 18.19 -12.35 -14.50
C PRO A 436 19.54 -11.89 -13.99
N GLN A 437 20.61 -12.36 -14.59
CA GLN A 437 21.92 -11.79 -14.32
C GLN A 437 21.80 -10.31 -14.63
N ALA A 438 22.09 -9.47 -13.64
CA ALA A 438 22.31 -8.05 -13.88
C ALA A 438 23.23 -7.99 -15.10
N ALA A 439 22.75 -7.35 -16.19
CA ALA A 439 23.51 -7.25 -17.42
C ALA A 439 24.93 -6.81 -17.04
N PRO A 440 25.97 -7.48 -17.51
CA PRO A 440 27.34 -7.07 -17.21
C PRO A 440 27.45 -5.60 -17.58
N ALA A 441 27.99 -4.79 -16.67
CA ALA A 441 28.20 -3.37 -16.91
C ALA A 441 28.81 -3.21 -18.32
N PRO A 442 28.25 -2.33 -19.17
CA PRO A 442 28.75 -2.18 -20.52
C PRO A 442 30.26 -1.96 -20.44
N ALA A 443 31.01 -2.78 -21.16
CA ALA A 443 32.45 -2.66 -21.24
C ALA A 443 32.80 -1.20 -21.55
N PRO A 444 33.82 -0.61 -20.89
CA PRO A 444 34.19 0.77 -21.16
C PRO A 444 34.39 0.92 -22.66
N ALA A 445 33.70 1.90 -23.25
CA ALA A 445 33.80 2.19 -24.68
C ALA A 445 35.26 2.25 -25.07
N PRO A 446 35.68 1.56 -26.17
CA PRO A 446 37.06 1.66 -26.64
C PRO A 446 37.37 3.14 -26.89
N ALA A 447 38.55 3.56 -26.42
CA ALA A 447 39.01 4.92 -26.60
C ALA A 447 38.86 5.31 -28.08
N PRO A 448 38.49 6.54 -28.42
CA PRO A 448 38.30 6.96 -29.80
C PRO A 448 39.61 6.76 -30.54
N GLN A 449 39.60 5.87 -31.55
CA GLN A 449 40.70 5.77 -32.49
C GLN A 449 40.79 7.11 -33.24
N ALA A 450 41.98 7.66 -33.28
CA ALA A 450 42.26 8.88 -34.03
C ALA A 450 41.75 8.73 -35.49
N ALA A 451 40.95 9.71 -35.92
CA ALA A 451 40.40 9.76 -37.26
C ALA A 451 41.54 9.75 -38.28
N PRO A 452 41.41 8.97 -39.37
CA PRO A 452 42.37 9.09 -40.49
C PRO A 452 42.22 10.49 -41.10
N GLU A 453 43.38 11.08 -41.40
CA GLU A 453 43.55 12.38 -42.05
C GLU A 453 42.72 12.46 -43.34
N ALA A 454 41.90 13.49 -43.49
CA ALA A 454 41.00 13.69 -44.62
C ALA A 454 41.75 13.92 -45.90
N ALA A 455 41.44 13.14 -46.94
CA ALA A 455 41.89 13.39 -48.30
C ALA A 455 41.26 14.69 -48.87
N PRO A 456 41.95 15.44 -49.71
CA PRO A 456 41.49 16.75 -50.21
C PRO A 456 40.26 16.63 -51.10
N ALA A 457 39.35 17.58 -50.96
CA ALA A 457 38.07 17.68 -51.67
C ALA A 457 38.26 17.95 -53.17
N PRO A 458 37.48 17.31 -54.05
CA PRO A 458 37.43 17.70 -55.45
C PRO A 458 36.66 19.00 -55.68
N ALA A 459 37.11 19.77 -56.69
CA ALA A 459 36.58 21.09 -57.07
C ALA A 459 35.10 21.08 -57.47
N PRO A 460 34.38 22.20 -57.34
CA PRO A 460 32.93 22.28 -57.59
C PRO A 460 32.61 22.26 -59.08
N GLN A 461 31.69 21.38 -59.51
CA GLN A 461 31.09 21.41 -60.84
C GLN A 461 29.90 22.38 -60.84
N ALA A 462 29.80 23.14 -61.96
CA ALA A 462 28.82 24.19 -62.22
C ALA A 462 27.37 23.66 -62.25
N ALA A 463 26.44 24.49 -61.77
CA ALA A 463 25.02 24.25 -61.79
C ALA A 463 24.43 24.40 -63.23
N PRO A 464 23.39 23.63 -63.61
CA PRO A 464 22.61 23.93 -64.79
C PRO A 464 21.46 24.88 -64.45
N GLU A 465 21.20 25.75 -65.46
CA GLU A 465 20.23 26.85 -65.49
C GLU A 465 18.78 26.45 -65.23
N ALA A 466 18.06 27.35 -64.62
CA ALA A 466 16.64 27.25 -64.33
C ALA A 466 15.77 27.57 -65.57
N THR A 467 14.74 26.75 -65.80
CA THR A 467 13.65 27.04 -66.76
C THR A 467 12.43 27.61 -66.04
N PRO A 468 11.72 28.60 -66.61
CA PRO A 468 10.66 29.33 -65.89
C PRO A 468 9.31 28.61 -65.92
N PRO A 469 8.37 29.00 -65.04
CA PRO A 469 7.12 28.29 -64.81
C PRO A 469 6.01 28.64 -65.81
N ALA A 470 5.24 27.65 -66.24
CA ALA A 470 4.03 27.83 -67.07
C ALA A 470 2.81 28.08 -66.20
N ALA A 471 1.90 28.91 -66.76
CA ALA A 471 0.75 29.52 -66.17
C ALA A 471 -0.40 28.56 -65.83
N VAL A 472 -1.14 28.97 -64.79
CA VAL A 472 -2.46 28.48 -64.33
C VAL A 472 -3.56 28.89 -65.32
N PRO A 473 -4.59 28.08 -65.55
CA PRO A 473 -5.93 28.62 -65.76
C PRO A 473 -6.90 28.24 -64.60
N GLN A 474 -7.63 29.26 -64.22
CA GLN A 474 -8.85 29.21 -63.40
C GLN A 474 -9.97 28.44 -64.09
N GLN A 475 -10.66 27.60 -63.35
CA GLN A 475 -12.12 27.63 -63.21
C GLN A 475 -12.49 26.92 -61.91
#